data_d73b9b248133acf7cac0707fa642b7f8
#
_entry.id   d73b9b248133acf7cac0707fa642b7f8
#
_cell.length_a   1.000
_cell.length_b   1.000
_cell.length_c   1.000
_cell.angle_alpha   90.00
_cell.angle_beta   90.00
_cell.angle_gamma   90.00
#
_symmetry.space_group_name_H-M   'P 1'
#
loop_
_entity.id
_entity.type
_entity.pdbx_description
1 polymer ?
#
loop_
_entity_poly.entity_id
_entity_poly.type
_entity_poly.pdbx_seq_one_letter_code
_entity_poly.pdbx_strand_id
1 'polypeptide(L)'
;MTNYFNTLPLRKQLEQLHKCRFMHSSEFNDGENILKDKKIVIIGCGAQGLNQGLNMRDSGLDVSFTLRKKAIDEKRPSYQNAIENNFKVGDYSQMVPSADLVLNL
;
A
#
# COMPACT_ATOMS: atom_id res chain seq x y z
N MET A 1 18.95 22.54 11.62
CA MET A 1 19.53 21.29 11.07
C MET A 1 19.61 21.41 9.55
N THR A 2 20.80 21.23 8.99
CA THR A 2 21.00 21.33 7.54
C THR A 2 20.77 19.96 6.91
N ASN A 3 19.91 19.84 5.91
CA ASN A 3 19.74 18.60 5.19
C ASN A 3 20.91 18.36 4.20
N TYR A 4 21.05 17.15 3.73
CA TYR A 4 22.14 16.76 2.83
C TYR A 4 22.18 17.61 1.54
N PHE A 5 21.03 17.91 0.96
CA PHE A 5 20.93 18.72 -0.25
C PHE A 5 21.60 20.09 -0.08
N ASN A 6 21.36 20.76 1.04
CA ASN A 6 21.93 22.08 1.33
C ASN A 6 23.46 22.06 1.57
N THR A 7 24.03 20.89 1.84
CA THR A 7 25.48 20.75 1.98
C THR A 7 26.21 20.62 0.65
N LEU A 8 25.49 20.40 -0.45
CA LEU A 8 26.07 20.20 -1.76
C LEU A 8 26.46 21.52 -2.44
N PRO A 9 27.55 21.55 -3.24
CA PRO A 9 27.81 22.68 -4.13
C PRO A 9 26.65 22.91 -5.10
N LEU A 10 26.47 24.16 -5.54
CA LEU A 10 25.35 24.54 -6.42
C LEU A 10 25.19 23.61 -7.62
N ARG A 11 26.30 23.24 -8.29
CA ARG A 11 26.27 22.35 -9.42
C ARG A 11 25.63 20.99 -9.08
N LYS A 12 25.99 20.44 -7.92
CA LYS A 12 25.44 19.17 -7.43
C LYS A 12 23.97 19.28 -7.04
N GLN A 13 23.58 20.41 -6.46
CA GLN A 13 22.17 20.68 -6.18
C GLN A 13 21.35 20.69 -7.48
N LEU A 14 21.82 21.36 -8.51
CA LEU A 14 21.15 21.40 -9.83
C LEU A 14 21.07 20.01 -10.47
N GLU A 15 22.15 19.22 -10.39
CA GLU A 15 22.13 17.83 -10.87
C GLU A 15 21.08 16.98 -10.15
N GLN A 16 20.92 17.15 -8.83
CA GLN A 16 19.91 16.42 -8.05
C GLN A 16 18.49 16.85 -8.42
N LEU A 17 18.24 18.14 -8.54
CA LEU A 17 16.95 18.67 -8.97
C LEU A 17 16.56 18.18 -10.37
N HIS A 18 17.52 18.05 -11.27
CA HIS A 18 17.28 17.52 -12.61
C HIS A 18 16.83 16.06 -12.60
N LYS A 19 17.22 15.28 -11.59
CA LYS A 19 16.81 13.88 -11.41
C LYS A 19 15.43 13.75 -10.77
N CYS A 20 14.92 14.82 -10.16
CA CYS A 20 13.62 14.81 -9.51
C CYS A 20 12.52 15.23 -10.48
N ARG A 21 11.39 14.54 -10.41
CA ARG A 21 10.19 14.88 -11.17
C ARG A 21 9.04 15.12 -10.22
N PHE A 22 8.33 16.23 -10.39
CA PHE A 22 7.10 16.49 -9.67
C PHE A 22 5.91 15.98 -10.51
N MET A 23 5.00 15.28 -9.86
CA MET A 23 3.77 14.86 -10.50
C MET A 23 2.79 16.01 -10.59
N HIS A 24 2.15 16.17 -11.74
CA HIS A 24 0.99 17.03 -11.88
C HIS A 24 -0.24 16.38 -11.27
N SER A 25 -1.20 17.19 -10.81
CA SER A 25 -2.46 16.67 -10.26
C SER A 25 -3.24 15.80 -11.25
N SER A 26 -3.10 16.05 -12.56
CA SER A 26 -3.68 15.23 -13.61
C SER A 26 -3.14 13.80 -13.67
N GLU A 27 -1.95 13.55 -13.10
CA GLU A 27 -1.31 12.23 -13.09
C GLU A 27 -1.71 11.40 -11.85
N PHE A 28 -2.43 11.96 -10.89
CA PHE A 28 -2.78 11.27 -9.64
C PHE A 28 -3.68 10.06 -9.85
N ASN A 29 -4.44 10.04 -10.92
CA ASN A 29 -5.33 8.93 -11.25
C ASN A 29 -4.64 7.79 -12.04
N ASP A 30 -3.39 7.97 -12.43
CA ASP A 30 -2.66 6.95 -13.22
C ASP A 30 -2.53 5.64 -12.47
N GLY A 31 -2.25 5.70 -11.16
CA GLY A 31 -2.16 4.52 -10.29
C GLY A 31 -3.49 3.77 -10.19
N GLU A 32 -4.60 4.47 -10.07
CA GLU A 32 -5.93 3.86 -10.03
C GLU A 32 -6.24 3.15 -11.35
N ASN A 33 -5.95 3.79 -12.47
CA ASN A 33 -6.18 3.21 -13.79
C ASN A 33 -5.36 1.95 -14.06
N ILE A 34 -4.08 1.94 -13.60
CA ILE A 34 -3.17 0.80 -13.76
C ILE A 34 -3.61 -0.37 -12.87
N LEU A 35 -4.06 -0.09 -11.64
CA LEU A 35 -4.42 -1.09 -10.65
C LEU A 35 -5.87 -1.54 -10.72
N LYS A 36 -6.67 -0.89 -11.56
CA LYS A 36 -8.05 -1.30 -11.82
C LYS A 36 -8.05 -2.74 -12.36
N ASP A 37 -8.97 -3.55 -11.88
CA ASP A 37 -9.10 -4.97 -12.22
C ASP A 37 -7.93 -5.85 -11.76
N LYS A 38 -7.02 -5.31 -10.95
CA LYS A 38 -5.95 -6.07 -10.31
C LYS A 38 -6.35 -6.47 -8.90
N LYS A 39 -5.99 -7.68 -8.51
CA LYS A 39 -6.20 -8.17 -7.15
C LYS A 39 -5.04 -7.75 -6.27
N ILE A 40 -5.33 -6.89 -5.30
CA ILE A 40 -4.35 -6.34 -4.37
C ILE A 40 -4.52 -7.04 -3.01
N VAL A 41 -3.43 -7.58 -2.49
CA VAL A 41 -3.41 -8.24 -1.19
C VAL A 41 -2.43 -7.51 -0.28
N ILE A 42 -2.90 -7.10 0.88
CA ILE A 42 -2.09 -6.44 1.90
C ILE A 42 -1.74 -7.45 2.99
N ILE A 43 -0.46 -7.55 3.33
CA ILE A 43 0.02 -8.37 4.44
C ILE A 43 -0.09 -7.57 5.74
N GLY A 44 -0.96 -8.00 6.62
CA GLY A 44 -1.20 -7.36 7.90
C GLY A 44 -2.30 -6.30 7.85
N CYS A 45 -3.10 -6.23 8.90
CA CYS A 45 -4.21 -5.28 9.04
C CYS A 45 -4.11 -4.52 10.36
N GLY A 46 -2.94 -3.93 10.61
CA GLY A 46 -2.73 -2.95 11.67
C GLY A 46 -3.26 -1.58 11.24
N ALA A 47 -2.92 -0.53 11.97
CA ALA A 47 -3.41 0.82 11.69
C ALA A 47 -3.07 1.28 10.26
N GLN A 48 -1.82 1.10 9.82
CA GLN A 48 -1.39 1.50 8.48
C GLN A 48 -2.02 0.64 7.38
N GLY A 49 -1.98 -0.69 7.55
CA GLY A 49 -2.56 -1.60 6.56
C GLY A 49 -4.05 -1.38 6.37
N LEU A 50 -4.79 -1.21 7.47
CA LEU A 50 -6.22 -0.95 7.42
C LEU A 50 -6.53 0.38 6.70
N ASN A 51 -5.87 1.46 7.07
CA ASN A 51 -6.12 2.76 6.45
C ASN A 51 -5.73 2.80 4.98
N GLN A 52 -4.64 2.16 4.59
CA GLN A 52 -4.26 2.02 3.19
C GLN A 52 -5.31 1.21 2.41
N GLY A 53 -5.75 0.09 2.97
CA GLY A 53 -6.79 -0.73 2.36
C GLY A 53 -8.11 0.01 2.17
N LEU A 54 -8.53 0.79 3.17
CA LEU A 54 -9.72 1.62 3.10
C LEU A 54 -9.60 2.68 1.99
N ASN A 55 -8.48 3.39 1.93
CA ASN A 55 -8.24 4.40 0.91
C ASN A 55 -8.23 3.80 -0.50
N MET A 56 -7.58 2.65 -0.67
CA MET A 56 -7.52 1.97 -1.97
C MET A 56 -8.91 1.47 -2.39
N ARG A 57 -9.69 0.93 -1.46
CA ARG A 57 -11.06 0.50 -1.72
C ARG A 57 -11.96 1.68 -2.09
N ASP A 58 -11.82 2.81 -1.42
CA ASP A 58 -12.56 4.03 -1.73
C ASP A 58 -12.23 4.57 -3.13
N SER A 59 -11.01 4.29 -3.62
CA SER A 59 -10.59 4.58 -4.99
C SER A 59 -11.08 3.54 -6.02
N GLY A 60 -11.87 2.56 -5.60
CA GLY A 60 -12.45 1.55 -6.48
C GLY A 60 -11.57 0.34 -6.77
N LEU A 61 -10.51 0.13 -5.98
CA LEU A 61 -9.61 -1.00 -6.14
C LEU A 61 -10.08 -2.24 -5.37
N ASP A 62 -9.74 -3.41 -5.89
CA ASP A 62 -10.04 -4.70 -5.26
C ASP A 62 -8.94 -5.04 -4.24
N VAL A 63 -9.25 -4.85 -2.96
CA VAL A 63 -8.31 -5.03 -1.85
C VAL A 63 -8.78 -6.12 -0.91
N SER A 64 -7.86 -7.00 -0.56
CA SER A 64 -8.06 -8.01 0.49
C SER A 64 -6.83 -8.09 1.38
N PHE A 65 -6.95 -8.76 2.50
CA PHE A 65 -5.88 -8.90 3.47
C PHE A 65 -5.43 -10.34 3.61
N THR A 66 -4.15 -10.53 3.88
CA THR A 66 -3.61 -11.82 4.26
C THR A 66 -2.93 -11.73 5.62
N LEU A 67 -3.20 -12.69 6.46
CA LEU A 67 -2.69 -12.78 7.82
C LEU A 67 -2.13 -14.18 8.08
N ARG A 68 -1.29 -14.31 9.10
CA ARG A 68 -0.87 -15.63 9.57
C ARG A 68 -2.09 -16.43 10.02
N LYS A 69 -2.11 -17.71 9.68
CA LYS A 69 -3.20 -18.61 10.08
C LYS A 69 -3.52 -18.50 11.58
N LYS A 70 -2.50 -18.46 12.42
CA LYS A 70 -2.65 -18.30 13.88
C LYS A 70 -3.41 -17.02 14.25
N ALA A 71 -3.16 -15.91 13.55
CA ALA A 71 -3.85 -14.64 13.82
C ALA A 71 -5.33 -14.72 13.44
N ILE A 72 -5.66 -15.48 12.39
CA ILE A 72 -7.04 -15.72 11.96
C ILE A 72 -7.75 -16.64 12.96
N ASP A 73 -7.14 -17.76 13.32
CA ASP A 73 -7.72 -18.75 14.24
C ASP A 73 -7.97 -18.17 15.63
N GLU A 74 -7.05 -17.34 16.14
CA GLU A 74 -7.17 -16.66 17.43
C GLU A 74 -8.00 -15.38 17.36
N LYS A 75 -8.47 -14.98 16.19
CA LYS A 75 -9.24 -13.73 15.97
C LYS A 75 -8.55 -12.51 16.56
N ARG A 76 -7.27 -12.36 16.26
CA ARG A 76 -6.46 -11.23 16.74
C ARG A 76 -7.00 -9.89 16.23
N PRO A 77 -6.61 -8.74 16.83
CA PRO A 77 -7.09 -7.43 16.43
C PRO A 77 -6.97 -7.14 14.93
N SER A 78 -5.90 -7.58 14.29
CA SER A 78 -5.73 -7.42 12.84
C SER A 78 -6.81 -8.16 12.03
N TYR A 79 -7.20 -9.35 12.46
CA TYR A 79 -8.32 -10.07 11.85
C TYR A 79 -9.65 -9.35 12.07
N GLN A 80 -9.90 -8.89 13.28
CA GLN A 80 -11.11 -8.15 13.61
C GLN A 80 -11.21 -6.86 12.80
N ASN A 81 -10.12 -6.10 12.68
CA ASN A 81 -10.08 -4.89 11.88
C ASN A 81 -10.52 -5.13 10.43
N ALA A 82 -10.03 -6.20 9.83
CA ALA A 82 -10.37 -6.52 8.44
C ALA A 82 -11.85 -6.95 8.31
N ILE A 83 -12.32 -7.81 9.19
CA ILE A 83 -13.70 -8.33 9.15
C ILE A 83 -14.73 -7.24 9.45
N GLU A 84 -14.50 -6.41 10.45
CA GLU A 84 -15.38 -5.30 10.81
C GLU A 84 -15.51 -4.26 9.68
N ASN A 85 -14.50 -4.14 8.84
CA ASN A 85 -14.52 -3.25 7.68
C ASN A 85 -14.89 -3.97 6.37
N ASN A 86 -15.42 -5.19 6.46
CA ASN A 86 -15.93 -5.97 5.32
C ASN A 86 -14.87 -6.33 4.27
N PHE A 87 -13.63 -6.52 4.69
CA PHE A 87 -12.59 -7.03 3.80
C PHE A 87 -12.55 -8.55 3.79
N LYS A 88 -12.18 -9.11 2.64
CA LYS A 88 -11.86 -10.53 2.52
C LYS A 88 -10.50 -10.80 3.17
N VAL A 89 -10.43 -11.85 3.98
CA VAL A 89 -9.22 -12.26 4.69
C VAL A 89 -8.95 -13.74 4.45
N GLY A 90 -7.70 -14.06 4.26
CA GLY A 90 -7.25 -15.46 4.17
C GLY A 90 -5.79 -15.58 4.63
N ASP A 91 -5.32 -16.81 4.77
CA ASP A 91 -3.91 -17.04 5.07
C ASP A 91 -3.01 -16.81 3.85
N TYR A 92 -1.70 -16.86 4.04
CA TYR A 92 -0.75 -16.58 2.97
C TYR A 92 -0.89 -17.57 1.80
N SER A 93 -1.11 -18.83 2.09
CA SER A 93 -1.22 -19.87 1.06
C SER A 93 -2.47 -19.70 0.19
N GLN A 94 -3.53 -19.13 0.73
CA GLN A 94 -4.78 -18.86 0.02
C GLN A 94 -4.74 -17.57 -0.80
N MET A 95 -4.15 -16.52 -0.24
CA MET A 95 -4.28 -15.17 -0.78
C MET A 95 -3.13 -14.75 -1.71
N VAL A 96 -1.89 -15.10 -1.36
CA VAL A 96 -0.71 -14.63 -2.09
C VAL A 96 -0.62 -15.18 -3.51
N PRO A 97 -0.85 -16.49 -3.76
CA PRO A 97 -0.74 -17.03 -5.13
C PRO A 97 -1.72 -16.41 -6.13
N SER A 98 -2.86 -15.91 -5.66
CA SER A 98 -3.90 -15.32 -6.51
C SER A 98 -3.79 -13.81 -6.64
N ALA A 99 -2.83 -13.18 -5.96
CA ALA A 99 -2.65 -11.73 -5.98
C ALA A 99 -1.89 -11.27 -7.23
N ASP A 100 -2.30 -10.14 -7.80
CA ASP A 100 -1.53 -9.42 -8.82
C ASP A 100 -0.48 -8.51 -8.18
N LEU A 101 -0.79 -7.96 -7.02
CA LEU A 101 0.10 -7.09 -6.23
C LEU A 101 -0.02 -7.46 -4.76
N VAL A 102 1.13 -7.58 -4.10
CA VAL A 102 1.20 -7.82 -2.65
C VAL A 102 1.93 -6.65 -1.99
N LEU A 103 1.27 -6.04 -1.00
CA LEU A 103 1.84 -4.96 -0.21
C LEU A 103 2.23 -5.49 1.18
N ASN A 104 3.50 -5.41 1.50
CA ASN A 104 4.04 -5.79 2.79
C ASN A 104 4.25 -4.53 3.65
N LEU A 105 3.32 -4.28 4.53
CA LEU A 105 3.31 -3.08 5.38
C LEU A 105 3.64 -3.40 6.82
#